data_d008a04c21699333354ef818cc131016
#
_entry.id   d008a04c21699333354ef818cc131016
#
_cell.length_a   1.000
_cell.length_b   1.000
_cell.length_c   1.000
_cell.angle_alpha   90.00
_cell.angle_beta   90.00
_cell.angle_gamma   90.00
#
_symmetry.space_group_name_H-M   'P 1'
#
loop_
_entity.id
_entity.type
_entity.pdbx_description
1 polymer ?
#
loop_
_entity_poly.entity_id
_entity_poly.type
_entity_poly.pdbx_seq_one_letter_code
_entity_poly.pdbx_strand_id
1 'polypeptide(L)'
;MSSFTTPLVVSPLPDGRRWKLVFQFRYHVGKRYGRDVIAVPMGFVTDFASIPQLLIGIIGSIAILAGYFKDITWLLLAGVAITLLAIIFSRWGKYGKAAVVHDYLYLMKTRTRKAADGIFREGMLVLRVNMIQVFLMYWSVRAFGWPAWYLRKEARVQ
;
A
#
# COMPACT_ATOMS: atom_id res chain seq x y z
N MET A 1 -3.17 -22.27 1.46
CA MET A 1 -3.43 -20.95 0.87
C MET A 1 -3.54 -19.95 2.01
N SER A 2 -2.79 -18.86 1.96
CA SER A 2 -2.78 -17.80 2.98
C SER A 2 -4.17 -17.20 3.18
N SER A 3 -4.43 -16.63 4.33
CA SER A 3 -5.77 -16.11 4.63
C SER A 3 -5.77 -15.00 5.68
N PHE A 4 -6.72 -14.08 5.51
CA PHE A 4 -7.13 -13.13 6.54
C PHE A 4 -8.20 -13.81 7.40
N THR A 5 -7.94 -13.99 8.68
CA THR A 5 -8.85 -14.74 9.59
C THR A 5 -9.71 -13.84 10.47
N THR A 6 -9.39 -12.56 10.54
CA THR A 6 -10.17 -11.56 11.28
C THR A 6 -10.68 -10.45 10.36
N PRO A 7 -11.82 -9.82 10.65
CA PRO A 7 -12.26 -8.63 9.94
C PRO A 7 -11.30 -7.48 10.21
N LEU A 8 -11.10 -6.60 9.21
CA LEU A 8 -10.40 -5.33 9.41
C LEU A 8 -11.43 -4.29 9.87
N VAL A 9 -11.30 -3.84 11.10
CA VAL A 9 -12.13 -2.78 11.67
C VAL A 9 -11.22 -1.62 12.07
N VAL A 10 -11.48 -0.45 11.51
CA VAL A 10 -10.66 0.75 11.71
C VAL A 10 -11.54 1.95 12.05
N SER A 11 -10.99 2.86 12.84
CA SER A 11 -11.57 4.16 13.16
C SER A 11 -10.73 5.27 12.56
N PRO A 12 -11.32 6.28 11.92
CA PRO A 12 -10.57 7.42 11.40
C PRO A 12 -9.95 8.23 12.54
N LEU A 13 -8.76 8.76 12.32
CA LEU A 13 -8.16 9.75 13.19
C LEU A 13 -8.59 11.18 12.79
N PRO A 14 -8.52 12.17 13.70
CA PRO A 14 -8.94 13.55 13.42
C PRO A 14 -8.25 14.21 12.23
N ASP A 15 -7.07 13.72 11.83
CA ASP A 15 -6.33 14.22 10.66
C ASP A 15 -6.95 13.83 9.30
N GLY A 16 -7.98 12.98 9.29
CA GLY A 16 -8.68 12.51 8.10
C GLY A 16 -7.82 11.67 7.14
N ARG A 17 -6.57 11.34 7.53
CA ARG A 17 -5.60 10.64 6.68
C ARG A 17 -5.19 9.29 7.23
N ARG A 18 -5.18 9.14 8.54
CA ARG A 18 -4.74 7.94 9.25
C ARG A 18 -5.92 7.24 9.90
N TRP A 19 -5.76 5.93 10.08
CA TRP A 19 -6.78 5.04 10.62
C TRP A 19 -6.17 4.21 11.72
N LYS A 20 -6.89 4.07 12.82
CA LYS A 20 -6.48 3.25 13.97
C LYS A 20 -7.24 1.93 13.96
N LEU A 21 -6.55 0.81 14.12
CA LEU A 21 -7.18 -0.49 14.28
C LEU A 21 -7.97 -0.54 15.60
N VAL A 22 -9.24 -0.93 15.51
CA VAL A 22 -10.13 -1.11 16.65
C VAL A 22 -9.93 -2.47 17.30
N PHE A 23 -9.64 -3.50 16.50
CA PHE A 23 -9.38 -4.86 16.97
C PHE A 23 -8.09 -5.40 16.37
N GLN A 24 -7.52 -6.45 17.01
CA GLN A 24 -6.37 -7.15 16.47
C GLN A 24 -6.71 -7.75 15.10
N PHE A 25 -5.81 -7.55 14.13
CA PHE A 25 -5.97 -8.04 12.76
C PHE A 25 -4.93 -9.11 12.46
N ARG A 26 -5.36 -10.28 11.92
CA ARG A 26 -4.50 -11.44 11.71
C ARG A 26 -4.45 -11.88 10.26
N TYR A 27 -3.24 -12.14 9.79
CA TYR A 27 -2.96 -12.72 8.49
C TYR A 27 -2.09 -13.97 8.65
N HIS A 28 -2.51 -15.09 8.09
CA HIS A 28 -1.75 -16.34 8.08
C HIS A 28 -1.04 -16.51 6.74
N VAL A 29 0.28 -16.63 6.78
CA VAL A 29 1.13 -16.78 5.60
C VAL A 29 1.20 -18.25 5.20
N GLY A 30 1.11 -18.55 3.91
CA GLY A 30 1.23 -19.89 3.33
C GLY A 30 0.02 -20.78 3.49
N LYS A 31 -0.48 -21.00 4.71
CA LYS A 31 -1.62 -21.87 5.00
C LYS A 31 -2.66 -21.17 5.87
N ARG A 32 -3.95 -21.43 5.60
CA ARG A 32 -5.04 -20.98 6.44
C ARG A 32 -4.89 -21.60 7.83
N TYR A 33 -4.90 -20.78 8.87
CA TYR A 33 -4.63 -21.19 10.26
C TYR A 33 -3.25 -21.84 10.48
N GLY A 34 -2.28 -21.55 9.57
CA GLY A 34 -0.88 -21.98 9.75
C GLY A 34 -0.20 -21.28 10.92
N ARG A 35 0.95 -21.82 11.34
CA ARG A 35 1.74 -21.26 12.46
C ARG A 35 2.39 -19.92 12.16
N ASP A 36 2.62 -19.61 10.90
CA ASP A 36 3.20 -18.32 10.48
C ASP A 36 2.10 -17.24 10.43
N VAL A 37 1.96 -16.51 11.52
CA VAL A 37 0.90 -15.52 11.74
C VAL A 37 1.50 -14.14 11.89
N ILE A 38 0.99 -13.18 11.14
CA ILE A 38 1.24 -11.76 11.34
C ILE A 38 0.02 -11.19 12.07
N ALA A 39 0.23 -10.88 13.35
CA ALA A 39 -0.81 -10.30 14.20
C ALA A 39 -0.55 -8.79 14.36
N VAL A 40 -1.34 -7.99 13.67
CA VAL A 40 -1.30 -6.53 13.81
C VAL A 40 -2.11 -6.16 15.05
N PRO A 41 -1.51 -5.51 16.06
CA PRO A 41 -2.19 -5.23 17.33
C PRO A 41 -3.31 -4.20 17.17
N MET A 42 -4.27 -4.24 18.08
CA MET A 42 -5.22 -3.15 18.31
C MET A 42 -4.44 -1.84 18.56
N GLY A 43 -4.96 -0.74 18.09
CA GLY A 43 -4.31 0.56 18.25
C GLY A 43 -3.27 0.88 17.17
N PHE A 44 -2.87 -0.09 16.34
CA PHE A 44 -1.97 0.19 15.22
C PHE A 44 -2.56 1.24 14.28
N VAL A 45 -1.74 2.21 13.88
CA VAL A 45 -2.14 3.29 12.99
C VAL A 45 -1.58 3.06 11.60
N THR A 46 -2.44 3.09 10.60
CA THR A 46 -2.12 2.91 9.18
C THR A 46 -2.69 4.05 8.35
N ASP A 47 -2.07 4.32 7.21
CA ASP A 47 -2.56 5.25 6.19
C ASP A 47 -3.00 4.51 4.90
N PHE A 48 -3.12 3.18 4.97
CA PHE A 48 -3.52 2.28 3.87
C PHE A 48 -2.64 2.39 2.62
N ALA A 49 -1.34 2.32 2.79
CA ALA A 49 -0.37 2.49 1.72
C ALA A 49 -0.50 3.87 1.05
N SER A 50 0.09 4.85 1.67
CA SER A 50 0.35 6.16 1.06
C SER A 50 1.29 5.99 -0.14
N ILE A 51 0.76 5.45 -1.23
CA ILE A 51 1.31 5.81 -2.52
C ILE A 51 1.02 7.29 -2.63
N PRO A 52 2.00 8.12 -2.90
CA PRO A 52 1.80 9.56 -2.97
C PRO A 52 0.95 9.90 -4.20
N GLN A 53 -0.35 9.60 -4.13
CA GLN A 53 -1.32 9.90 -5.18
C GLN A 53 -1.25 11.36 -5.60
N LEU A 54 -1.07 12.23 -4.61
CA LEU A 54 -0.87 13.65 -4.85
C LEU A 54 0.39 13.89 -5.70
N LEU A 55 1.51 13.23 -5.39
CA LEU A 55 2.75 13.37 -6.13
C LEU A 55 2.62 12.84 -7.56
N ILE A 56 2.00 11.68 -7.73
CA ILE A 56 1.71 11.11 -9.06
C ILE A 56 0.80 12.05 -9.85
N GLY A 57 -0.25 12.57 -9.23
CA GLY A 57 -1.15 13.54 -9.85
C GLY A 57 -0.43 14.83 -10.27
N ILE A 58 0.45 15.37 -9.43
CA ILE A 58 1.27 16.56 -9.75
C ILE A 58 2.19 16.27 -10.92
N ILE A 59 2.94 15.16 -10.91
CA ILE A 59 3.83 14.78 -12.02
C ILE A 59 3.06 14.63 -13.32
N GLY A 60 1.90 13.96 -13.29
CA GLY A 60 1.04 13.82 -14.46
C GLY A 60 0.55 15.18 -14.99
N SER A 61 0.12 16.07 -14.09
CA SER A 61 -0.33 17.41 -14.46
C SER A 61 0.80 18.26 -15.08
N ILE A 62 2.01 18.19 -14.52
CA ILE A 62 3.18 18.89 -15.08
C ILE A 62 3.50 18.35 -16.47
N ALA A 63 3.44 17.03 -16.67
CA ALA A 63 3.69 16.42 -17.98
C ALA A 63 2.64 16.84 -19.02
N ILE A 64 1.35 16.92 -18.61
CA ILE A 64 0.26 17.41 -19.48
C ILE A 64 0.53 18.86 -19.91
N LEU A 65 0.82 19.74 -18.94
CA LEU A 65 1.09 21.15 -19.23
C LEU A 65 2.33 21.32 -20.12
N ALA A 66 3.42 20.63 -19.82
CA ALA A 66 4.63 20.68 -20.61
C ALA A 66 4.41 20.15 -22.04
N GLY A 67 3.63 19.07 -22.19
CA GLY A 67 3.25 18.53 -23.50
C GLY A 67 2.42 19.50 -24.32
N TYR A 68 1.47 20.18 -23.68
CA TYR A 68 0.62 21.19 -24.30
C TYR A 68 1.43 22.41 -24.78
N PHE A 69 2.23 23.02 -23.89
CA PHE A 69 2.98 24.23 -24.21
C PHE A 69 4.18 24.02 -25.17
N LYS A 70 4.66 22.79 -25.29
CA LYS A 70 5.78 22.43 -26.17
C LYS A 70 5.34 21.67 -27.42
N ASP A 71 4.02 21.54 -27.65
CA ASP A 71 3.44 20.75 -28.76
C ASP A 71 3.98 19.31 -28.83
N ILE A 72 4.28 18.71 -27.66
CA ILE A 72 4.83 17.36 -27.58
C ILE A 72 3.70 16.39 -27.22
N THR A 73 3.03 15.85 -28.23
CA THR A 73 1.85 14.98 -28.08
C THR A 73 2.10 13.76 -27.18
N TRP A 74 3.24 13.08 -27.32
CA TRP A 74 3.53 11.89 -26.50
C TRP A 74 3.67 12.23 -25.02
N LEU A 75 4.21 13.41 -24.67
CA LEU A 75 4.36 13.87 -23.29
C LEU A 75 3.01 14.20 -22.67
N LEU A 76 2.11 14.81 -23.45
CA LEU A 76 0.72 15.04 -23.05
C LEU A 76 0.00 13.72 -22.75
N LEU A 77 0.08 12.74 -23.65
CA LEU A 77 -0.53 11.42 -23.47
C LEU A 77 0.05 10.67 -22.27
N ALA A 78 1.37 10.75 -22.07
CA ALA A 78 2.03 10.18 -20.89
C ALA A 78 1.54 10.83 -19.60
N GLY A 79 1.37 12.14 -19.57
CA GLY A 79 0.84 12.87 -18.41
C GLY A 79 -0.59 12.45 -18.07
N VAL A 80 -1.45 12.29 -19.09
CA VAL A 80 -2.82 11.77 -18.92
C VAL A 80 -2.77 10.36 -18.33
N ALA A 81 -1.95 9.46 -18.88
CA ALA A 81 -1.82 8.09 -18.39
C ALA A 81 -1.34 8.05 -16.93
N ILE A 82 -0.35 8.88 -16.55
CA ILE A 82 0.15 8.99 -15.17
C ILE A 82 -0.96 9.48 -14.23
N THR A 83 -1.75 10.48 -14.65
CA THR A 83 -2.86 11.01 -13.83
C THR A 83 -3.95 9.94 -13.63
N LEU A 84 -4.29 9.19 -14.67
CA LEU A 84 -5.25 8.07 -14.57
C LEU A 84 -4.74 6.97 -13.63
N LEU A 85 -3.43 6.68 -13.61
CA LEU A 85 -2.84 5.75 -12.64
C LEU A 85 -3.07 6.21 -11.20
N ALA A 86 -2.99 7.51 -10.90
CA ALA A 86 -3.28 8.03 -9.56
C ALA A 86 -4.71 7.72 -9.09
N ILE A 87 -5.67 7.68 -10.02
CA ILE A 87 -7.07 7.33 -9.74
C ILE A 87 -7.21 5.82 -9.46
N ILE A 88 -6.51 4.98 -10.23
CA ILE A 88 -6.53 3.51 -10.06
C ILE A 88 -5.99 3.09 -8.69
N PHE A 89 -5.03 3.83 -8.15
CA PHE A 89 -4.45 3.62 -6.82
C PHE A 89 -5.24 4.29 -5.69
N SER A 90 -6.57 4.37 -5.79
CA SER A 90 -7.45 4.90 -4.75
C SER A 90 -7.19 4.22 -3.40
N ARG A 91 -7.15 5.00 -2.30
CA ARG A 91 -6.90 4.50 -0.92
C ARG A 91 -7.89 3.42 -0.46
N TRP A 92 -9.08 3.37 -1.04
CA TRP A 92 -10.19 2.48 -0.68
C TRP A 92 -10.31 1.27 -1.62
N GLY A 93 -9.21 0.62 -1.94
CA GLY A 93 -9.22 -0.58 -2.76
C GLY A 93 -9.38 -1.87 -1.92
N LYS A 94 -9.72 -2.97 -2.61
CA LYS A 94 -9.77 -4.33 -2.01
C LYS A 94 -8.46 -4.72 -1.31
N TYR A 95 -7.35 -4.08 -1.65
CA TYR A 95 -6.02 -4.34 -1.10
C TYR A 95 -5.79 -3.76 0.31
N GLY A 96 -6.72 -3.00 0.88
CA GLY A 96 -6.54 -2.34 2.18
C GLY A 96 -6.10 -3.28 3.30
N LYS A 97 -6.65 -4.51 3.36
CA LYS A 97 -6.21 -5.53 4.32
C LYS A 97 -4.73 -5.91 4.15
N ALA A 98 -4.28 -6.07 2.91
CA ALA A 98 -2.88 -6.38 2.61
C ALA A 98 -1.96 -5.19 2.91
N ALA A 99 -2.43 -3.96 2.67
CA ALA A 99 -1.69 -2.74 2.97
C ALA A 99 -1.42 -2.58 4.48
N VAL A 100 -2.40 -2.85 5.34
CA VAL A 100 -2.23 -2.81 6.80
C VAL A 100 -1.13 -3.78 7.27
N VAL A 101 -1.12 -5.02 6.74
CA VAL A 101 -0.09 -6.01 7.07
C VAL A 101 1.28 -5.54 6.59
N HIS A 102 1.36 -4.96 5.38
CA HIS A 102 2.60 -4.44 4.83
C HIS A 102 3.14 -3.25 5.65
N ASP A 103 2.29 -2.29 6.01
CA ASP A 103 2.65 -1.15 6.86
C ASP A 103 3.19 -1.61 8.21
N TYR A 104 2.55 -2.62 8.81
CA TYR A 104 3.01 -3.20 10.07
C TYR A 104 4.38 -3.86 9.93
N LEU A 105 4.61 -4.65 8.88
CA LEU A 105 5.91 -5.28 8.62
C LEU A 105 7.01 -4.25 8.35
N TYR A 106 6.69 -3.15 7.68
CA TYR A 106 7.62 -2.05 7.43
C TYR A 106 7.99 -1.29 8.70
N LEU A 107 7.06 -1.17 9.64
CA LEU A 107 7.31 -0.52 10.92
C LEU A 107 8.10 -1.41 11.87
N MET A 108 7.68 -2.67 12.03
CA MET A 108 8.24 -3.60 13.01
C MET A 108 9.50 -4.31 12.51
N LYS A 109 9.74 -4.32 11.20
CA LYS A 109 10.91 -4.96 10.55
C LYS A 109 11.15 -6.41 10.99
N THR A 110 10.09 -7.13 11.38
CA THR A 110 10.16 -8.54 11.80
C THR A 110 10.51 -9.49 10.65
N ARG A 111 10.50 -9.01 9.42
CA ARG A 111 10.86 -9.71 8.18
C ARG A 111 11.81 -8.84 7.37
N THR A 112 12.48 -9.42 6.38
CA THR A 112 13.22 -8.61 5.39
C THR A 112 12.26 -7.81 4.53
N ARG A 113 12.70 -6.67 3.99
CA ARG A 113 11.90 -5.85 3.08
C ARG A 113 11.33 -6.67 1.92
N LYS A 114 12.18 -7.54 1.31
CA LYS A 114 11.74 -8.43 0.22
C LYS A 114 10.61 -9.36 0.64
N ALA A 115 10.70 -9.92 1.85
CA ALA A 115 9.65 -10.79 2.38
C ALA A 115 8.36 -10.01 2.67
N ALA A 116 8.45 -8.80 3.25
CA ALA A 116 7.31 -7.93 3.50
C ALA A 116 6.57 -7.56 2.21
N ASP A 117 7.32 -7.18 1.16
CA ASP A 117 6.74 -6.87 -0.17
C ASP A 117 6.11 -8.12 -0.82
N GLY A 118 6.73 -9.30 -0.63
CA GLY A 118 6.19 -10.58 -1.10
C GLY A 118 4.86 -10.93 -0.41
N ILE A 119 4.79 -10.74 0.91
CA ILE A 119 3.56 -10.93 1.70
C ILE A 119 2.47 -9.95 1.27
N PHE A 120 2.82 -8.70 0.97
CA PHE A 120 1.88 -7.73 0.42
C PHE A 120 1.27 -8.20 -0.90
N ARG A 121 2.12 -8.65 -1.84
CA ARG A 121 1.66 -9.23 -3.11
C ARG A 121 0.75 -10.43 -2.89
N GLU A 122 1.15 -11.35 -2.02
CA GLU A 122 0.36 -12.56 -1.69
C GLU A 122 -1.00 -12.18 -1.09
N GLY A 123 -1.03 -11.23 -0.14
CA GLY A 123 -2.25 -10.72 0.47
C GLY A 123 -3.21 -10.12 -0.56
N MET A 124 -2.69 -9.36 -1.53
CA MET A 124 -3.51 -8.83 -2.63
C MET A 124 -4.11 -9.94 -3.50
N LEU A 125 -3.36 -10.99 -3.79
CA LEU A 125 -3.86 -12.15 -4.56
C LEU A 125 -4.97 -12.89 -3.81
N VAL A 126 -4.81 -13.09 -2.49
CA VAL A 126 -5.84 -13.68 -1.62
C VAL A 126 -7.13 -12.86 -1.64
N LEU A 127 -7.02 -11.54 -1.71
CA LEU A 127 -8.15 -10.61 -1.78
C LEU A 127 -8.75 -10.48 -3.19
N ARG A 128 -8.24 -11.24 -4.17
CA ARG A 128 -8.66 -11.19 -5.57
C ARG A 128 -8.60 -9.76 -6.13
N VAL A 129 -7.53 -9.05 -5.83
CA VAL A 129 -7.21 -7.76 -6.47
C VAL A 129 -6.86 -8.01 -7.93
N ASN A 130 -7.22 -7.08 -8.82
CA ASN A 130 -6.90 -7.18 -10.24
C ASN A 130 -5.38 -7.36 -10.45
N MET A 131 -4.99 -8.27 -11.35
CA MET A 131 -3.59 -8.65 -11.59
C MET A 131 -2.71 -7.47 -12.03
N ILE A 132 -3.25 -6.56 -12.82
CA ILE A 132 -2.53 -5.34 -13.24
C ILE A 132 -2.24 -4.47 -12.00
N GLN A 133 -3.23 -4.31 -11.13
CA GLN A 133 -3.10 -3.57 -9.88
C GLN A 133 -2.07 -4.22 -8.94
N VAL A 134 -2.12 -5.55 -8.79
CA VAL A 134 -1.14 -6.33 -8.01
C VAL A 134 0.27 -6.11 -8.55
N PHE A 135 0.46 -6.21 -9.88
CA PHE A 135 1.75 -6.01 -10.54
C PHE A 135 2.28 -4.60 -10.29
N LEU A 136 1.48 -3.58 -10.58
CA LEU A 136 1.88 -2.18 -10.42
C LEU A 136 2.21 -1.84 -8.95
N MET A 137 1.36 -2.25 -8.00
CA MET A 137 1.58 -1.98 -6.58
C MET A 137 2.81 -2.70 -6.04
N TYR A 138 3.01 -3.97 -6.39
CA TYR A 138 4.19 -4.73 -5.97
C TYR A 138 5.48 -4.08 -6.47
N TRP A 139 5.56 -3.75 -7.76
CA TRP A 139 6.76 -3.14 -8.31
C TRP A 139 6.98 -1.71 -7.80
N SER A 140 5.92 -0.96 -7.51
CA SER A 140 6.01 0.36 -6.89
C SER A 140 6.65 0.27 -5.49
N VAL A 141 6.21 -0.65 -4.63
CA VAL A 141 6.83 -0.80 -3.30
C VAL A 141 8.25 -1.36 -3.39
N ARG A 142 8.56 -2.22 -4.39
CA ARG A 142 9.92 -2.71 -4.63
C ARG A 142 10.88 -1.60 -5.05
N ALA A 143 10.44 -0.73 -5.97
CA ALA A 143 11.27 0.36 -6.51
C ALA A 143 11.38 1.56 -5.55
N PHE A 144 10.26 1.95 -4.93
CA PHE A 144 10.17 3.20 -4.18
C PHE A 144 9.95 3.01 -2.67
N GLY A 145 9.80 1.80 -2.17
CA GLY A 145 9.55 1.53 -0.74
C GLY A 145 10.78 1.65 0.17
N TRP A 146 12.00 1.83 -0.37
CA TRP A 146 13.22 1.90 0.42
C TRP A 146 13.25 3.10 1.39
N PRO A 147 12.79 4.33 1.06
CA PRO A 147 12.77 5.42 2.02
C PRO A 147 11.84 5.11 3.21
N ALA A 148 10.65 4.57 2.93
CA ALA A 148 9.70 4.18 3.98
C ALA A 148 10.28 3.08 4.89
N TRP A 149 11.06 2.15 4.32
CA TRP A 149 11.73 1.10 5.09
C TRP A 149 12.83 1.64 6.01
N TYR A 150 13.69 2.54 5.53
CA TYR A 150 14.84 3.04 6.29
C TYR A 150 14.52 4.24 7.17
N LEU A 151 13.59 5.12 6.75
CA LEU A 151 13.26 6.35 7.48
C LEU A 151 12.20 6.17 8.56
N ARG A 152 11.33 5.15 8.46
CA ARG A 152 10.40 4.82 9.56
C ARG A 152 11.19 4.28 10.74
N LYS A 153 11.30 5.10 11.79
CA LYS A 153 11.84 4.65 13.09
C LYS A 153 10.87 3.63 13.68
N GLU A 154 11.42 2.58 14.30
CA GLU A 154 10.63 1.61 15.05
C GLU A 154 9.77 2.37 16.07
N ALA A 155 8.46 2.40 15.85
CA ALA A 155 7.55 2.90 16.86
C ALA A 155 7.51 1.84 17.97
N ARG A 156 8.03 2.18 19.15
CA ARG A 156 7.76 1.38 20.35
C ARG A 156 6.25 1.40 20.53
N VAL A 157 5.62 0.24 20.39
CA VAL A 157 4.23 0.04 20.77
C VAL A 157 4.20 0.21 22.30
N GLN A 158 3.70 1.36 22.76
CA GLN A 158 3.37 1.58 24.18
C GLN A 158 2.04 0.93 24.49
#